data_0fb85252c6c8105ed07fc2095065a593
#
_entry.id   0fb85252c6c8105ed07fc2095065a593
#
_cell.length_a   1.000
_cell.length_b   1.000
_cell.length_c   1.000
_cell.angle_alpha   90.00
_cell.angle_beta   90.00
_cell.angle_gamma   90.00
#
_symmetry.space_group_name_H-M   'P 1'
#
loop_
_entity.id
_entity.type
_entity.pdbx_description
1 polymer ?
#
loop_
_entity_poly.entity_id
_entity_poly.type
_entity_poly.pdbx_seq_one_letter_code
_entity_poly.pdbx_strand_id
1 'polypeptide(L)'
;MIKSSRAIHKMSQQITSKLSSIASSKCPDDAPTTQLSKSIIAAKRHKLSFAIAGGGSNAISSLVSTPGASAVLLNASVLYDRNSYCQYISQHISNPNDVDNYGSRSGKFGFASSGAAVLLSQAALHHAFQIQSAIVDMTKKAVAIGCTSTLVSLGKEDRNSRAHISLVAGDGKGFIWDVVLSNQASKDGDERRNRTEEEELLAQLILTLVHQYSCEDNDGIDPDALLNRIGDQLSISISDGSKSVQDAAQIVIDKSDKTDAIIIAPKQESLACSMIPLAHTVIPSDPIIFPGSFNPPHIGHILLARAAVKTMTRKKKEELEKYFQYTDGKVSNAIEDMWNTTEYQSFHSLADDNLEEGPFSVLFEMSLTNADKPPMEVADVSTRVERFGRLPQDQQTASSMPKDWGVLLTSAPLFIDKVRVMNKYLSPSGAAVLSNKRQITFVIGTDTMVRIINPKYYGNDNENMLQAVREMGNEGVHFVVGGRVEQIKGSDSEIMEAKFITGESELEGLPKDVRNMFTIIREEDFRVDISSSELRGKMNA
;
A
#
# COMPACT_ATOMS: atom_id res chain seq x y z
N MET A 1 -13.81 -42.01 -39.65
CA MET A 1 -14.25 -41.24 -38.50
C MET A 1 -14.65 -42.06 -37.27
N ILE A 2 -15.27 -43.23 -37.39
CA ILE A 2 -15.76 -44.03 -36.22
C ILE A 2 -14.63 -44.70 -35.41
N LYS A 3 -13.47 -45.02 -36.01
CA LYS A 3 -12.32 -45.59 -35.27
C LYS A 3 -11.60 -44.58 -34.37
N SER A 4 -11.61 -43.30 -34.71
CA SER A 4 -11.02 -42.20 -33.92
C SER A 4 -11.82 -41.91 -32.65
N SER A 5 -13.15 -41.92 -32.72
CA SER A 5 -14.03 -41.68 -31.58
C SER A 5 -13.91 -42.74 -30.48
N ARG A 6 -13.75 -44.03 -30.84
CA ARG A 6 -13.53 -45.13 -29.86
C ARG A 6 -12.17 -45.04 -29.15
N ALA A 7 -11.12 -44.59 -29.87
CA ALA A 7 -9.80 -44.41 -29.26
C ALA A 7 -9.80 -43.26 -28.25
N ILE A 8 -10.44 -42.14 -28.60
CA ILE A 8 -10.57 -40.97 -27.70
C ILE A 8 -11.40 -41.31 -26.44
N HIS A 9 -12.49 -42.08 -26.62
CA HIS A 9 -13.32 -42.52 -25.49
C HIS A 9 -12.58 -43.47 -24.55
N LYS A 10 -11.79 -44.41 -25.10
CA LYS A 10 -10.95 -45.32 -24.29
C LYS A 10 -9.83 -44.59 -23.54
N MET A 11 -9.23 -43.58 -24.19
CA MET A 11 -8.21 -42.73 -23.57
C MET A 11 -8.81 -41.83 -22.46
N SER A 12 -10.00 -41.28 -22.66
CA SER A 12 -10.75 -40.56 -21.65
C SER A 12 -11.07 -41.42 -20.42
N GLN A 13 -11.55 -42.66 -20.64
CA GLN A 13 -11.82 -43.59 -19.51
C GLN A 13 -10.55 -43.99 -18.76
N GLN A 14 -9.42 -44.18 -19.43
CA GLN A 14 -8.13 -44.46 -18.80
C GLN A 14 -7.59 -43.26 -18.02
N ILE A 15 -7.78 -42.02 -18.51
CA ILE A 15 -7.42 -40.80 -17.81
C ILE A 15 -8.30 -40.64 -16.55
N THR A 16 -9.61 -40.85 -16.68
CA THR A 16 -10.56 -40.76 -15.58
C THR A 16 -10.28 -41.80 -14.48
N SER A 17 -9.94 -43.03 -14.84
CA SER A 17 -9.57 -44.07 -13.87
C SER A 17 -8.23 -43.79 -13.18
N LYS A 18 -7.23 -43.23 -13.88
CA LYS A 18 -5.97 -42.77 -13.30
C LYS A 18 -6.17 -41.58 -12.39
N LEU A 19 -6.99 -40.59 -12.79
CA LEU A 19 -7.30 -39.41 -11.95
C LEU A 19 -8.05 -39.82 -10.68
N SER A 20 -8.97 -40.79 -10.75
CA SER A 20 -9.63 -41.31 -9.53
C SER A 20 -8.70 -42.07 -8.60
N SER A 21 -7.69 -42.77 -9.13
CA SER A 21 -6.67 -43.43 -8.30
C SER A 21 -5.68 -42.42 -7.66
N ILE A 22 -5.39 -41.31 -8.34
CA ILE A 22 -4.57 -40.22 -7.80
C ILE A 22 -5.37 -39.42 -6.74
N ALA A 23 -6.66 -39.19 -6.97
CA ALA A 23 -7.53 -38.51 -6.01
C ALA A 23 -7.75 -39.30 -4.71
N SER A 24 -7.49 -40.59 -4.70
CA SER A 24 -7.54 -41.44 -3.50
C SER A 24 -6.23 -41.43 -2.68
N SER A 25 -5.13 -40.92 -3.23
CA SER A 25 -3.93 -40.64 -2.42
C SER A 25 -4.18 -39.35 -1.62
N LYS A 26 -4.71 -39.52 -0.40
CA LYS A 26 -4.81 -38.42 0.57
C LYS A 26 -3.42 -37.80 0.73
N CYS A 27 -3.32 -36.51 0.42
CA CYS A 27 -2.23 -35.69 0.99
C CYS A 27 -2.22 -35.98 2.49
N PRO A 28 -1.10 -36.37 3.10
CA PRO A 28 -1.12 -36.66 4.52
C PRO A 28 -1.55 -35.41 5.27
N ASP A 29 -2.75 -35.45 5.87
CA ASP A 29 -3.30 -34.33 6.68
C ASP A 29 -2.37 -33.96 7.84
N ASP A 30 -1.35 -34.76 8.09
CA ASP A 30 -0.38 -34.64 9.17
C ASP A 30 0.98 -34.09 8.74
N ALA A 31 1.18 -33.71 7.47
CA ALA A 31 2.45 -33.11 7.05
C ALA A 31 2.70 -31.79 7.81
N PRO A 32 3.92 -31.54 8.35
CA PRO A 32 4.23 -30.33 9.11
C PRO A 32 3.88 -29.05 8.35
N THR A 33 4.12 -28.99 7.04
CA THR A 33 3.77 -27.85 6.19
C THR A 33 2.27 -27.62 6.14
N THR A 34 1.45 -28.68 6.12
CA THR A 34 -0.01 -28.59 6.17
C THR A 34 -0.52 -28.08 7.51
N GLN A 35 0.05 -28.53 8.62
CA GLN A 35 -0.32 -28.07 9.97
C GLN A 35 0.02 -26.59 10.15
N LEU A 36 1.22 -26.16 9.75
CA LEU A 36 1.63 -24.76 9.76
C LEU A 36 0.70 -23.90 8.91
N SER A 37 0.36 -24.34 7.69
CA SER A 37 -0.57 -23.62 6.81
C SER A 37 -1.96 -23.47 7.43
N LYS A 38 -2.51 -24.53 8.05
CA LYS A 38 -3.80 -24.47 8.78
C LYS A 38 -3.76 -23.45 9.91
N SER A 39 -2.68 -23.42 10.69
CA SER A 39 -2.51 -22.49 11.81
C SER A 39 -2.41 -21.02 11.33
N ILE A 40 -1.58 -20.76 10.31
CA ILE A 40 -1.44 -19.41 9.70
C ILE A 40 -2.79 -18.92 9.16
N ILE A 41 -3.55 -19.79 8.48
CA ILE A 41 -4.86 -19.44 7.92
C ILE A 41 -5.89 -19.19 9.02
N ALA A 42 -5.88 -20.00 10.10
CA ALA A 42 -6.78 -19.83 11.23
C ALA A 42 -6.56 -18.50 11.96
N ALA A 43 -5.31 -18.08 12.10
CA ALA A 43 -4.94 -16.83 12.77
C ALA A 43 -5.47 -15.59 12.04
N LYS A 44 -5.55 -15.57 10.71
CA LYS A 44 -6.06 -14.46 9.86
C LYS A 44 -5.47 -13.08 10.18
N ARG A 45 -4.27 -13.03 10.75
CA ARG A 45 -3.68 -11.77 11.22
C ARG A 45 -3.05 -10.97 10.09
N HIS A 46 -2.41 -11.65 9.15
CA HIS A 46 -1.63 -11.02 8.09
C HIS A 46 -2.13 -11.36 6.70
N LYS A 47 -1.84 -10.47 5.77
CA LYS A 47 -1.97 -10.68 4.33
C LYS A 47 -0.58 -10.98 3.78
N LEU A 48 -0.40 -12.18 3.28
CA LEU A 48 0.89 -12.72 2.87
C LEU A 48 1.12 -12.51 1.36
N SER A 49 2.31 -12.05 1.02
CA SER A 49 2.78 -11.95 -0.37
C SER A 49 4.13 -12.65 -0.48
N PHE A 50 4.28 -13.56 -1.45
CA PHE A 50 5.49 -14.34 -1.65
C PHE A 50 6.18 -14.01 -2.97
N ALA A 51 7.52 -13.92 -2.94
CA ALA A 51 8.36 -13.87 -4.13
C ALA A 51 9.54 -14.83 -3.91
N ILE A 52 9.57 -15.94 -4.63
CA ILE A 52 10.53 -17.03 -4.42
C ILE A 52 11.35 -17.26 -5.69
N ALA A 53 12.67 -17.30 -5.54
CA ALA A 53 13.63 -17.62 -6.59
C ALA A 53 14.49 -18.82 -6.18
N GLY A 54 14.40 -19.92 -6.88
CA GLY A 54 15.08 -21.18 -6.55
C GLY A 54 14.15 -22.16 -5.85
N GLY A 55 14.51 -22.62 -4.64
CA GLY A 55 13.69 -23.53 -3.84
C GLY A 55 12.79 -22.82 -2.85
N GLY A 56 11.87 -23.56 -2.23
CA GLY A 56 10.91 -23.08 -1.22
C GLY A 56 9.49 -22.88 -1.78
N SER A 57 9.25 -23.15 -3.05
CA SER A 57 7.94 -22.99 -3.70
C SER A 57 6.86 -23.92 -3.10
N ASN A 58 7.23 -25.02 -2.47
CA ASN A 58 6.30 -25.90 -1.77
C ASN A 58 5.60 -25.22 -0.59
N ALA A 59 6.17 -24.15 -0.02
CA ALA A 59 5.49 -23.33 0.97
C ALA A 59 4.22 -22.68 0.41
N ILE A 60 4.31 -22.14 -0.81
CA ILE A 60 3.16 -21.57 -1.54
C ILE A 60 2.14 -22.67 -1.84
N SER A 61 2.60 -23.81 -2.36
CA SER A 61 1.76 -24.96 -2.69
C SER A 61 0.98 -25.46 -1.46
N SER A 62 1.64 -25.56 -0.31
CA SER A 62 1.02 -25.98 0.94
C SER A 62 -0.06 -25.01 1.41
N LEU A 63 0.18 -23.69 1.34
CA LEU A 63 -0.82 -22.70 1.68
C LEU A 63 -2.03 -22.75 0.73
N VAL A 64 -1.79 -22.77 -0.60
CA VAL A 64 -2.87 -22.77 -1.60
C VAL A 64 -3.72 -24.03 -1.52
N SER A 65 -3.11 -25.18 -1.19
CA SER A 65 -3.82 -26.45 -1.02
C SER A 65 -4.64 -26.54 0.26
N THR A 66 -4.45 -25.60 1.20
CA THR A 66 -5.17 -25.57 2.47
C THR A 66 -6.46 -24.72 2.34
N PRO A 67 -7.65 -25.28 2.68
CA PRO A 67 -8.91 -24.53 2.61
C PRO A 67 -8.84 -23.24 3.44
N GLY A 68 -9.32 -22.13 2.86
CA GLY A 68 -9.30 -20.81 3.50
C GLY A 68 -8.07 -19.96 3.19
N ALA A 69 -7.16 -20.42 2.34
CA ALA A 69 -5.94 -19.69 1.95
C ALA A 69 -6.23 -18.27 1.42
N SER A 70 -7.35 -18.05 0.73
CA SER A 70 -7.76 -16.73 0.21
C SER A 70 -7.96 -15.66 1.30
N ALA A 71 -8.14 -16.10 2.56
CA ALA A 71 -8.26 -15.16 3.69
C ALA A 71 -6.91 -14.51 4.05
N VAL A 72 -5.78 -15.17 3.76
CA VAL A 72 -4.44 -14.74 4.16
C VAL A 72 -3.49 -14.53 2.98
N LEU A 73 -3.56 -15.34 1.92
CA LEU A 73 -2.68 -15.24 0.76
C LEU A 73 -3.19 -14.18 -0.21
N LEU A 74 -2.42 -13.14 -0.41
CA LEU A 74 -2.72 -12.04 -1.32
C LEU A 74 -2.10 -12.26 -2.70
N ASN A 75 -0.83 -12.65 -2.73
CA ASN A 75 -0.07 -12.88 -3.95
C ASN A 75 1.06 -13.88 -3.72
N ALA A 76 1.43 -14.62 -4.78
CA ALA A 76 2.60 -15.48 -4.78
C ALA A 76 3.23 -15.57 -6.17
N SER A 77 4.55 -15.33 -6.24
CA SER A 77 5.31 -15.35 -7.48
C SER A 77 6.52 -16.28 -7.36
N VAL A 78 6.70 -17.14 -8.35
CA VAL A 78 7.87 -18.02 -8.48
C VAL A 78 8.74 -17.51 -9.63
N LEU A 79 9.91 -16.97 -9.32
CA LEU A 79 10.78 -16.21 -10.21
C LEU A 79 12.06 -16.99 -10.47
N TYR A 80 11.95 -18.09 -11.21
CA TYR A 80 13.03 -19.06 -11.35
C TYR A 80 14.13 -18.60 -12.32
N ASP A 81 13.76 -17.89 -13.39
CA ASP A 81 14.68 -17.34 -14.37
C ASP A 81 15.18 -15.95 -13.96
N ARG A 82 16.43 -15.64 -14.33
CA ARG A 82 17.05 -14.35 -14.07
C ARG A 82 16.22 -13.17 -14.59
N ASN A 83 15.68 -13.28 -15.79
CA ASN A 83 14.94 -12.18 -16.41
C ASN A 83 13.60 -11.98 -15.69
N SER A 84 12.94 -13.06 -15.26
CA SER A 84 11.70 -12.95 -14.48
C SER A 84 11.96 -12.32 -13.11
N TYR A 85 13.08 -12.64 -12.46
CA TYR A 85 13.52 -11.98 -11.24
C TYR A 85 13.73 -10.46 -11.46
N CYS A 86 14.57 -10.10 -12.45
CA CYS A 86 14.86 -8.71 -12.75
C CYS A 86 13.61 -7.91 -13.15
N GLN A 87 12.73 -8.51 -13.96
CA GLN A 87 11.47 -7.90 -14.36
C GLN A 87 10.57 -7.64 -13.16
N TYR A 88 10.41 -8.61 -12.26
CA TYR A 88 9.61 -8.46 -11.06
C TYR A 88 10.12 -7.32 -10.17
N ILE A 89 11.44 -7.27 -9.93
CA ILE A 89 12.05 -6.19 -9.15
C ILE A 89 11.80 -4.83 -9.82
N SER A 90 12.05 -4.71 -11.12
CA SER A 90 11.88 -3.42 -11.84
C SER A 90 10.42 -2.95 -11.92
N GLN A 91 9.45 -3.85 -11.87
CA GLN A 91 8.02 -3.51 -11.86
C GLN A 91 7.53 -3.00 -10.51
N HIS A 92 8.13 -3.46 -9.42
CA HIS A 92 7.63 -3.19 -8.08
C HIS A 92 8.55 -2.34 -7.21
N ILE A 93 9.79 -2.08 -7.63
CA ILE A 93 10.74 -1.20 -6.92
C ILE A 93 11.15 -0.05 -7.84
N SER A 94 10.98 1.18 -7.37
CA SER A 94 11.19 2.39 -8.18
C SER A 94 12.65 2.66 -8.56
N ASN A 95 13.62 2.02 -7.93
CA ASN A 95 15.04 2.19 -8.21
C ASN A 95 15.74 0.86 -8.50
N PRO A 96 15.67 0.35 -9.75
CA PRO A 96 16.32 -0.91 -10.13
C PRO A 96 17.87 -0.84 -10.07
N ASN A 97 18.48 0.34 -9.92
CA ASN A 97 19.94 0.49 -9.77
C ASN A 97 20.45 -0.05 -8.42
N ASP A 98 19.56 -0.24 -7.42
CA ASP A 98 19.93 -0.92 -6.18
C ASP A 98 20.26 -2.40 -6.38
N VAL A 99 19.84 -3.00 -7.49
CA VAL A 99 20.23 -4.37 -7.85
C VAL A 99 21.76 -4.51 -7.94
N ASP A 100 22.46 -3.45 -8.38
CA ASP A 100 23.93 -3.45 -8.49
C ASP A 100 24.62 -3.25 -7.14
N ASN A 101 23.97 -2.67 -6.15
CA ASN A 101 24.53 -2.39 -4.82
C ASN A 101 24.42 -3.56 -3.82
N TYR A 102 23.50 -4.49 -4.03
CA TYR A 102 23.28 -5.66 -3.16
C TYR A 102 24.00 -6.92 -3.64
N GLY A 103 25.10 -6.77 -4.32
CA GLY A 103 25.75 -7.91 -4.90
C GLY A 103 27.07 -8.30 -4.23
N SER A 104 27.64 -9.31 -4.52
CA SER A 104 28.79 -10.03 -4.02
C SER A 104 30.02 -9.15 -3.77
N ARG A 105 30.96 -9.66 -2.94
CA ARG A 105 32.33 -9.14 -2.72
C ARG A 105 33.15 -8.91 -4.01
N SER A 106 32.64 -9.30 -5.18
CA SER A 106 33.29 -9.19 -6.50
C SER A 106 32.59 -8.22 -7.47
N GLY A 107 31.63 -7.40 -7.00
CA GLY A 107 30.89 -6.46 -7.86
C GLY A 107 29.90 -7.13 -8.83
N LYS A 108 29.66 -8.45 -8.73
CA LYS A 108 28.64 -9.16 -9.49
C LYS A 108 27.46 -9.48 -8.59
N PHE A 109 26.25 -9.14 -9.04
CA PHE A 109 25.01 -9.45 -8.34
C PHE A 109 24.85 -10.97 -8.17
N GLY A 110 24.75 -11.41 -6.90
CA GLY A 110 24.49 -12.81 -6.56
C GLY A 110 23.00 -13.07 -6.37
N PHE A 111 22.37 -13.75 -7.32
CA PHE A 111 20.93 -14.07 -7.25
C PHE A 111 20.54 -14.99 -6.08
N ALA A 112 21.48 -15.74 -5.53
CA ALA A 112 21.30 -16.50 -4.29
C ALA A 112 22.09 -15.82 -3.18
N SER A 113 21.52 -14.79 -2.59
CA SER A 113 22.12 -13.96 -1.52
C SER A 113 21.04 -13.33 -0.66
N SER A 114 21.41 -12.92 0.56
CA SER A 114 20.54 -12.18 1.48
C SER A 114 20.01 -10.90 0.84
N GLY A 115 20.86 -10.15 0.12
CA GLY A 115 20.45 -8.94 -0.60
C GLY A 115 19.39 -9.22 -1.66
N ALA A 116 19.54 -10.30 -2.43
CA ALA A 116 18.53 -10.71 -3.41
C ALA A 116 17.19 -11.12 -2.75
N ALA A 117 17.24 -11.79 -1.59
CA ALA A 117 16.04 -12.13 -0.84
C ALA A 117 15.33 -10.88 -0.29
N VAL A 118 16.10 -9.90 0.20
CA VAL A 118 15.56 -8.60 0.66
C VAL A 118 14.84 -7.87 -0.47
N LEU A 119 15.47 -7.77 -1.65
CA LEU A 119 14.83 -7.13 -2.81
C LEU A 119 13.52 -7.82 -3.20
N LEU A 120 13.48 -9.16 -3.16
CA LEU A 120 12.25 -9.91 -3.44
C LEU A 120 11.16 -9.62 -2.41
N SER A 121 11.47 -9.63 -1.13
CA SER A 121 10.47 -9.33 -0.09
C SER A 121 9.97 -7.89 -0.16
N GLN A 122 10.84 -6.93 -0.44
CA GLN A 122 10.45 -5.54 -0.68
C GLN A 122 9.53 -5.40 -1.90
N ALA A 123 9.89 -6.02 -3.02
CA ALA A 123 9.06 -6.01 -4.22
C ALA A 123 7.71 -6.68 -3.99
N ALA A 124 7.66 -7.79 -3.25
CA ALA A 124 6.43 -8.46 -2.89
C ALA A 124 5.55 -7.62 -1.96
N LEU A 125 6.14 -6.85 -1.03
CA LEU A 125 5.42 -5.91 -0.19
C LEU A 125 4.82 -4.76 -1.01
N HIS A 126 5.60 -4.19 -1.92
CA HIS A 126 5.12 -3.16 -2.84
C HIS A 126 3.97 -3.67 -3.70
N HIS A 127 4.09 -4.87 -4.26
CA HIS A 127 3.03 -5.49 -5.02
C HIS A 127 1.76 -5.68 -4.16
N ALA A 128 1.91 -6.08 -2.90
CA ALA A 128 0.78 -6.18 -1.97
C ALA A 128 0.07 -4.82 -1.78
N PHE A 129 0.81 -3.73 -1.62
CA PHE A 129 0.24 -2.38 -1.53
C PHE A 129 -0.43 -1.93 -2.84
N GLN A 130 0.08 -2.37 -3.99
CA GLN A 130 -0.54 -2.08 -5.29
C GLN A 130 -1.86 -2.82 -5.50
N ILE A 131 -1.99 -4.03 -4.94
CA ILE A 131 -3.22 -4.84 -5.03
C ILE A 131 -4.31 -4.29 -4.10
N GLN A 132 -3.94 -3.80 -2.93
CA GLN A 132 -4.88 -3.24 -1.95
C GLN A 132 -4.62 -1.76 -1.72
N SER A 133 -5.67 -0.95 -1.89
CA SER A 133 -5.58 0.51 -1.79
C SER A 133 -5.65 1.05 -0.36
N ALA A 134 -6.07 0.25 0.63
CA ALA A 134 -6.22 0.70 2.02
C ALA A 134 -4.87 0.75 2.75
N ILE A 135 -4.37 1.95 3.05
CA ILE A 135 -3.04 2.16 3.64
C ILE A 135 -2.94 1.59 5.06
N VAL A 136 -3.89 1.93 5.91
CA VAL A 136 -3.86 1.54 7.34
C VAL A 136 -3.98 0.03 7.51
N ASP A 137 -4.87 -0.60 6.76
CA ASP A 137 -5.08 -2.04 6.84
C ASP A 137 -3.85 -2.80 6.35
N MET A 138 -3.20 -2.30 5.29
CA MET A 138 -2.01 -2.92 4.73
C MET A 138 -0.77 -2.73 5.59
N THR A 139 -0.55 -1.57 6.20
CA THR A 139 0.58 -1.36 7.12
C THR A 139 0.51 -2.26 8.35
N LYS A 140 -0.69 -2.63 8.78
CA LYS A 140 -0.87 -3.55 9.92
C LYS A 140 -0.79 -5.02 9.55
N LYS A 141 -1.26 -5.36 8.34
CA LYS A 141 -1.53 -6.75 7.96
C LYS A 141 -0.60 -7.29 6.88
N ALA A 142 0.03 -6.43 6.08
CA ALA A 142 0.88 -6.90 4.99
C ALA A 142 2.19 -7.49 5.51
N VAL A 143 2.47 -8.71 5.09
CA VAL A 143 3.75 -9.38 5.32
C VAL A 143 4.21 -9.99 3.99
N ALA A 144 5.41 -9.65 3.59
CA ALA A 144 5.99 -10.15 2.35
C ALA A 144 7.21 -11.00 2.62
N ILE A 145 7.30 -12.10 1.92
CA ILE A 145 8.36 -13.09 2.04
C ILE A 145 9.14 -13.16 0.73
N GLY A 146 10.45 -12.91 0.79
CA GLY A 146 11.39 -13.12 -0.29
C GLY A 146 12.30 -14.30 0.02
N CYS A 147 12.46 -15.23 -0.89
CA CYS A 147 13.38 -16.34 -0.72
C CYS A 147 14.24 -16.52 -1.96
N THR A 148 15.54 -16.67 -1.74
CA THR A 148 16.48 -17.11 -2.78
C THR A 148 17.28 -18.29 -2.28
N SER A 149 17.47 -19.32 -3.12
CA SER A 149 18.19 -20.51 -2.69
C SER A 149 18.99 -21.17 -3.81
N THR A 150 20.00 -21.93 -3.39
CA THR A 150 20.70 -22.92 -4.22
C THR A 150 20.58 -24.26 -3.53
N LEU A 151 19.73 -25.13 -4.06
CA LEU A 151 19.53 -26.49 -3.57
C LEU A 151 20.33 -27.47 -4.40
N VAL A 152 20.42 -28.73 -3.96
CA VAL A 152 21.05 -29.83 -4.67
C VAL A 152 20.64 -29.84 -6.15
N SER A 153 21.61 -29.97 -7.04
CA SER A 153 21.41 -30.02 -8.49
C SER A 153 22.38 -30.99 -9.13
N LEU A 154 22.02 -31.48 -10.31
CA LEU A 154 22.84 -32.41 -11.07
C LEU A 154 24.29 -31.91 -11.25
N GLY A 155 25.28 -32.74 -10.90
CA GLY A 155 26.69 -32.44 -11.00
C GLY A 155 27.24 -31.46 -9.94
N LYS A 156 26.45 -31.16 -8.90
CA LYS A 156 26.85 -30.29 -7.78
C LYS A 156 26.42 -30.86 -6.42
N GLU A 157 26.35 -32.15 -6.31
CA GLU A 157 25.89 -32.89 -5.14
C GLU A 157 26.83 -32.72 -3.93
N ASP A 158 28.09 -32.32 -4.15
CA ASP A 158 29.10 -32.16 -3.09
C ASP A 158 29.08 -30.77 -2.41
N ARG A 159 28.17 -29.89 -2.81
CA ARG A 159 28.09 -28.55 -2.22
C ARG A 159 27.00 -28.48 -1.16
N ASN A 160 27.29 -27.76 -0.07
CA ASN A 160 26.23 -27.36 0.84
C ASN A 160 25.23 -26.46 0.13
N SER A 161 23.96 -26.81 0.25
CA SER A 161 22.88 -25.96 -0.20
C SER A 161 22.73 -24.74 0.72
N ARG A 162 22.20 -23.66 0.17
CA ARG A 162 21.99 -22.41 0.91
C ARG A 162 20.64 -21.80 0.56
N ALA A 163 20.03 -21.19 1.55
CA ALA A 163 18.84 -20.39 1.36
C ALA A 163 18.95 -19.07 2.12
N HIS A 164 18.39 -18.03 1.55
CA HIS A 164 18.28 -16.72 2.16
C HIS A 164 16.80 -16.36 2.15
N ILE A 165 16.22 -16.17 3.33
CA ILE A 165 14.81 -15.86 3.50
C ILE A 165 14.73 -14.47 4.12
N SER A 166 13.98 -13.59 3.49
CA SER A 166 13.68 -12.26 4.02
C SER A 166 12.18 -12.13 4.24
N LEU A 167 11.79 -11.63 5.40
CA LEU A 167 10.43 -11.23 5.71
C LEU A 167 10.42 -9.74 5.98
N VAL A 168 9.56 -9.00 5.30
CA VAL A 168 9.31 -7.58 5.57
C VAL A 168 7.83 -7.38 5.82
N ALA A 169 7.52 -6.57 6.81
CA ALA A 169 6.15 -6.25 7.19
C ALA A 169 5.80 -4.80 6.85
N GLY A 170 4.54 -4.54 6.65
CA GLY A 170 4.04 -3.21 6.34
C GLY A 170 4.30 -2.18 7.45
N ASP A 171 4.55 -2.63 8.69
CA ASP A 171 4.94 -1.79 9.83
C ASP A 171 6.43 -1.41 9.82
N GLY A 172 7.18 -1.79 8.77
CA GLY A 172 8.59 -1.47 8.60
C GLY A 172 9.56 -2.49 9.23
N LYS A 173 9.07 -3.51 9.96
CA LYS A 173 9.95 -4.56 10.50
C LYS A 173 10.49 -5.43 9.37
N GLY A 174 11.75 -5.83 9.50
CA GLY A 174 12.40 -6.70 8.54
C GLY A 174 13.31 -7.72 9.22
N PHE A 175 13.28 -8.94 8.70
CA PHE A 175 14.09 -10.05 9.20
C PHE A 175 14.78 -10.75 8.04
N ILE A 176 15.99 -11.23 8.27
CA ILE A 176 16.77 -12.00 7.30
C ILE A 176 17.29 -13.25 7.99
N TRP A 177 17.06 -14.39 7.37
CA TRP A 177 17.58 -15.68 7.80
C TRP A 177 18.49 -16.24 6.71
N ASP A 178 19.76 -16.47 7.06
CA ASP A 178 20.73 -17.13 6.22
C ASP A 178 20.85 -18.59 6.66
N VAL A 179 20.51 -19.49 5.76
CA VAL A 179 20.42 -20.92 6.04
C VAL A 179 21.48 -21.67 5.25
N VAL A 180 22.26 -22.50 5.94
CA VAL A 180 23.18 -23.44 5.33
C VAL A 180 22.67 -24.85 5.56
N LEU A 181 22.26 -25.51 4.49
CA LEU A 181 21.83 -26.91 4.49
C LEU A 181 23.05 -27.79 4.23
N SER A 182 23.51 -28.48 5.28
CA SER A 182 24.72 -29.28 5.20
C SER A 182 24.53 -30.51 4.30
N ASN A 183 25.55 -30.79 3.52
CA ASN A 183 25.54 -31.98 2.64
C ASN A 183 26.08 -33.23 3.35
N GLN A 184 26.29 -33.18 4.65
CA GLN A 184 26.72 -34.35 5.43
C GLN A 184 25.57 -35.34 5.55
N ALA A 185 25.87 -36.62 5.34
CA ALA A 185 24.96 -37.68 5.71
C ALA A 185 24.60 -37.55 7.20
N SER A 186 23.34 -37.80 7.54
CA SER A 186 22.87 -37.84 8.91
C SER A 186 23.82 -38.66 9.77
N LYS A 187 23.97 -38.34 11.06
CA LYS A 187 24.77 -39.13 12.01
C LYS A 187 24.35 -40.61 12.07
N ASP A 188 23.19 -40.92 11.57
CA ASP A 188 22.62 -42.27 11.52
C ASP A 188 22.92 -43.03 10.21
N GLY A 189 23.79 -42.49 9.34
CA GLY A 189 24.27 -43.17 8.14
C GLY A 189 23.32 -43.10 6.91
N ASP A 190 22.31 -42.27 6.98
CA ASP A 190 21.37 -42.08 5.86
C ASP A 190 22.01 -41.40 4.66
N GLU A 191 21.43 -41.70 3.49
CA GLU A 191 21.83 -41.09 2.21
C GLU A 191 21.70 -39.56 2.26
N ARG A 192 22.52 -38.88 1.44
CA ARG A 192 22.44 -37.43 1.26
C ARG A 192 21.04 -37.04 0.77
N ARG A 193 20.52 -35.92 1.29
CA ARG A 193 19.23 -35.38 0.85
C ARG A 193 19.21 -35.13 -0.64
N ASN A 194 18.14 -35.54 -1.29
CA ASN A 194 17.84 -35.18 -2.67
C ASN A 194 17.17 -33.80 -2.74
N ARG A 195 16.98 -33.30 -3.95
CA ARG A 195 16.38 -31.97 -4.17
C ARG A 195 14.96 -31.82 -3.61
N THR A 196 14.15 -32.87 -3.69
CA THR A 196 12.76 -32.84 -3.19
C THR A 196 12.73 -32.72 -1.67
N GLU A 197 13.62 -33.42 -0.98
CA GLU A 197 13.76 -33.35 0.47
C GLU A 197 14.26 -32.00 0.94
N GLU A 198 15.20 -31.37 0.23
CA GLU A 198 15.64 -30.01 0.52
C GLU A 198 14.55 -28.95 0.24
N GLU A 199 13.76 -29.14 -0.82
CA GLU A 199 12.62 -28.28 -1.14
C GLU A 199 11.55 -28.34 -0.05
N GLU A 200 11.23 -29.54 0.46
CA GLU A 200 10.26 -29.71 1.54
C GLU A 200 10.76 -29.13 2.88
N LEU A 201 12.03 -29.36 3.21
CA LEU A 201 12.67 -28.79 4.38
C LEU A 201 12.64 -27.24 4.33
N LEU A 202 12.98 -26.65 3.18
CA LEU A 202 12.95 -25.21 3.00
C LEU A 202 11.53 -24.65 3.07
N ALA A 203 10.56 -25.35 2.51
CA ALA A 203 9.14 -24.97 2.61
C ALA A 203 8.66 -25.01 4.09
N GLN A 204 9.03 -26.04 4.82
CA GLN A 204 8.72 -26.15 6.26
C GLN A 204 9.35 -25.00 7.03
N LEU A 205 10.61 -24.67 6.75
CA LEU A 205 11.31 -23.54 7.38
C LEU A 205 10.62 -22.21 7.08
N ILE A 206 10.30 -21.92 5.82
CA ILE A 206 9.59 -20.69 5.43
C ILE A 206 8.26 -20.56 6.19
N LEU A 207 7.46 -21.63 6.20
CA LEU A 207 6.17 -21.62 6.90
C LEU A 207 6.33 -21.50 8.42
N THR A 208 7.38 -22.09 9.01
CA THR A 208 7.69 -21.92 10.43
C THR A 208 7.98 -20.46 10.77
N LEU A 209 8.81 -19.78 9.97
CA LEU A 209 9.13 -18.36 10.16
C LEU A 209 7.90 -17.46 10.00
N VAL A 210 7.06 -17.74 9.00
CA VAL A 210 5.78 -17.03 8.81
C VAL A 210 4.84 -17.28 9.99
N HIS A 211 4.77 -18.52 10.48
CA HIS A 211 3.93 -18.88 11.61
C HIS A 211 4.38 -18.16 12.90
N GLN A 212 5.67 -18.17 13.21
CA GLN A 212 6.23 -17.45 14.36
C GLN A 212 5.91 -15.95 14.33
N TYR A 213 5.96 -15.34 13.14
CA TYR A 213 5.62 -13.93 12.98
C TYR A 213 4.10 -13.66 13.07
N SER A 214 3.28 -14.59 12.57
CA SER A 214 1.83 -14.38 12.41
C SER A 214 0.98 -14.89 13.56
N CYS A 215 1.50 -15.79 14.40
CA CYS A 215 0.77 -16.41 15.52
C CYS A 215 1.37 -15.94 16.85
N GLU A 216 0.53 -15.52 17.82
CA GLU A 216 0.99 -15.07 19.15
C GLU A 216 1.44 -16.19 20.06
N ASP A 217 0.87 -17.37 19.86
CA ASP A 217 1.19 -18.53 20.66
C ASP A 217 2.44 -19.21 20.09
N ASN A 218 3.50 -19.23 20.89
CA ASN A 218 4.81 -19.81 20.55
C ASN A 218 4.80 -21.35 20.41
N ASP A 219 3.66 -21.96 20.11
CA ASP A 219 3.54 -23.39 19.86
C ASP A 219 4.09 -23.81 18.47
N GLY A 220 4.70 -22.87 17.75
CA GLY A 220 5.36 -23.12 16.48
C GLY A 220 6.64 -23.91 16.63
N ILE A 221 6.99 -24.70 15.63
CA ILE A 221 8.27 -25.39 15.55
C ILE A 221 9.39 -24.35 15.56
N ASP A 222 10.29 -24.43 16.53
CA ASP A 222 11.48 -23.60 16.60
C ASP A 222 12.39 -23.90 15.38
N PRO A 223 12.73 -22.90 14.55
CA PRO A 223 13.60 -23.09 13.38
C PRO A 223 14.96 -23.65 13.75
N ASP A 224 15.54 -23.20 14.86
CA ASP A 224 16.84 -23.69 15.33
C ASP A 224 16.73 -25.16 15.75
N ALA A 225 15.67 -25.55 16.45
CA ALA A 225 15.42 -26.95 16.81
C ALA A 225 15.20 -27.83 15.58
N LEU A 226 14.52 -27.30 14.54
CA LEU A 226 14.33 -28.02 13.27
C LEU A 226 15.67 -28.27 12.57
N LEU A 227 16.51 -27.25 12.43
CA LEU A 227 17.78 -27.36 11.71
C LEU A 227 18.84 -28.10 12.53
N ASN A 228 18.94 -27.89 13.84
CA ASN A 228 19.89 -28.59 14.71
C ASN A 228 19.68 -30.11 14.73
N ARG A 229 18.42 -30.56 14.62
CA ARG A 229 18.09 -31.99 14.56
C ARG A 229 18.71 -32.68 13.34
N ILE A 230 18.87 -31.98 12.23
CA ILE A 230 19.44 -32.49 10.97
C ILE A 230 20.88 -32.06 10.74
N GLY A 231 21.48 -31.30 11.67
CA GLY A 231 22.87 -30.82 11.58
C GLY A 231 23.07 -29.62 10.67
N ASP A 232 22.01 -28.92 10.31
CA ASP A 232 22.06 -27.69 9.52
C ASP A 232 22.32 -26.45 10.40
N GLN A 233 22.60 -25.33 9.79
CA GLN A 233 22.92 -24.09 10.47
C GLN A 233 22.00 -22.94 10.05
N LEU A 234 21.51 -22.22 11.04
CA LEU A 234 20.74 -21.00 10.85
C LEU A 234 21.51 -19.80 11.43
N SER A 235 21.65 -18.76 10.62
CA SER A 235 22.14 -17.45 11.05
C SER A 235 21.03 -16.44 10.87
N ILE A 236 20.63 -15.74 11.92
CA ILE A 236 19.58 -14.73 11.90
C ILE A 236 20.19 -13.35 12.03
N SER A 237 19.89 -12.45 11.09
CA SER A 237 20.10 -11.03 11.26
C SER A 237 18.77 -10.31 11.28
N ILE A 238 18.51 -9.52 12.33
CA ILE A 238 17.32 -8.68 12.44
C ILE A 238 17.72 -7.30 11.90
N SER A 239 17.12 -6.88 10.80
CA SER A 239 17.21 -5.50 10.36
C SER A 239 15.97 -4.78 10.84
N ASP A 240 16.14 -3.76 11.70
CA ASP A 240 15.07 -2.80 11.95
C ASP A 240 14.95 -1.91 10.72
N GLY A 241 13.99 -2.21 9.85
CA GLY A 241 13.69 -1.43 8.66
C GLY A 241 12.91 -0.14 8.98
N SER A 242 12.54 0.07 10.25
CA SER A 242 11.87 1.29 10.67
C SER A 242 12.86 2.45 10.63
N LYS A 243 12.59 3.43 9.76
CA LYS A 243 13.26 4.72 9.81
C LYS A 243 12.51 5.61 10.79
N SER A 244 13.22 6.44 11.56
CA SER A 244 12.57 7.47 12.35
C SER A 244 11.86 8.48 11.42
N VAL A 245 10.88 9.21 11.95
CA VAL A 245 10.25 10.31 11.20
C VAL A 245 11.28 11.34 10.76
N GLN A 246 12.32 11.54 11.56
CA GLN A 246 13.44 12.43 11.24
C GLN A 246 14.24 11.93 10.04
N ASP A 247 14.58 10.63 10.01
CA ASP A 247 15.28 10.03 8.86
C ASP A 247 14.42 10.14 7.59
N ALA A 248 13.11 9.87 7.69
CA ALA A 248 12.19 10.01 6.57
C ALA A 248 12.13 11.45 6.03
N ALA A 249 12.05 12.44 6.93
CA ALA A 249 12.05 13.85 6.57
C ALA A 249 13.37 14.26 5.88
N GLN A 250 14.51 13.83 6.44
CA GLN A 250 15.82 14.12 5.86
C GLN A 250 15.97 13.52 4.45
N ILE A 251 15.54 12.28 4.26
CA ILE A 251 15.57 11.62 2.93
C ILE A 251 14.78 12.43 1.89
N VAL A 252 13.58 12.91 2.24
CA VAL A 252 12.74 13.70 1.33
C VAL A 252 13.34 15.09 1.06
N ILE A 253 13.91 15.75 2.08
CA ILE A 253 14.58 17.06 1.92
C ILE A 253 15.79 16.94 1.00
N ASP A 254 16.65 15.96 1.23
CA ASP A 254 17.88 15.74 0.47
C ASP A 254 17.60 15.06 -0.89
N LYS A 255 16.38 14.60 -1.12
CA LYS A 255 16.01 13.75 -2.28
C LYS A 255 16.95 12.54 -2.42
N SER A 256 17.37 11.98 -1.28
CA SER A 256 18.23 10.81 -1.24
C SER A 256 17.59 9.67 -2.03
N ASP A 257 18.38 8.96 -2.82
CA ASP A 257 17.91 7.89 -3.71
C ASP A 257 16.77 8.30 -4.65
N LYS A 258 16.71 9.59 -5.03
CA LYS A 258 15.63 10.19 -5.84
C LYS A 258 14.26 10.08 -5.18
N THR A 259 14.21 9.94 -3.87
CA THR A 259 12.98 9.89 -3.08
C THR A 259 12.51 11.31 -2.77
N ASP A 260 11.40 11.70 -3.35
CA ASP A 260 10.78 13.01 -3.20
C ASP A 260 9.43 12.95 -2.47
N ALA A 261 9.02 11.76 -2.02
CA ALA A 261 7.84 11.54 -1.18
C ALA A 261 7.97 10.30 -0.30
N ILE A 262 7.44 10.36 0.92
CA ILE A 262 7.31 9.21 1.84
C ILE A 262 5.96 9.29 2.55
N ILE A 263 5.25 8.17 2.63
CA ILE A 263 4.05 8.04 3.46
C ILE A 263 4.45 7.54 4.84
N ILE A 264 3.89 8.16 5.86
CA ILE A 264 3.98 7.75 7.25
C ILE A 264 2.59 7.29 7.68
N ALA A 265 2.48 6.02 8.05
CA ALA A 265 1.23 5.44 8.48
C ALA A 265 1.11 5.38 10.01
N PRO A 266 -0.10 5.45 10.57
CA PRO A 266 -0.29 5.39 12.02
C PRO A 266 0.05 4.00 12.59
N LYS A 267 0.82 3.97 13.69
CA LYS A 267 1.07 2.75 14.46
C LYS A 267 -0.03 2.54 15.49
N GLN A 268 -0.65 1.37 15.49
CA GLN A 268 -1.77 1.09 16.41
C GLN A 268 -1.38 0.43 17.75
N GLU A 269 -0.15 0.02 17.93
CA GLU A 269 0.25 -0.69 19.12
C GLU A 269 0.62 0.28 20.24
N SER A 270 -0.11 0.17 21.33
CA SER A 270 -0.05 0.99 22.55
C SER A 270 -0.65 2.40 22.44
N LEU A 271 -1.06 2.92 23.59
CA LEU A 271 -1.64 4.26 23.83
C LEU A 271 -0.78 5.46 23.34
N ALA A 272 0.42 5.21 22.84
CA ALA A 272 1.25 6.18 22.15
C ALA A 272 1.22 5.88 20.65
N CYS A 273 0.32 6.52 19.90
CA CYS A 273 0.33 6.46 18.43
C CYS A 273 1.64 7.01 17.89
N SER A 274 2.62 6.16 17.64
CA SER A 274 3.79 6.51 16.85
C SER A 274 3.49 6.27 15.38
N MET A 275 3.85 7.24 14.53
CA MET A 275 3.80 7.08 13.07
C MET A 275 5.04 6.33 12.62
N ILE A 276 4.88 5.39 11.69
CA ILE A 276 6.00 4.64 11.10
C ILE A 276 6.12 5.05 9.64
N PRO A 277 7.30 5.47 9.18
CA PRO A 277 7.54 5.74 7.78
C PRO A 277 7.50 4.42 6.98
N LEU A 278 6.78 4.40 5.88
CA LEU A 278 6.91 3.34 4.89
C LEU A 278 8.23 3.52 4.15
N ALA A 279 9.01 2.45 4.06
CA ALA A 279 10.30 2.47 3.38
C ALA A 279 10.18 2.86 1.90
N HIS A 280 9.01 2.62 1.32
CA HIS A 280 8.73 2.92 -0.08
C HIS A 280 7.36 3.57 -0.20
N THR A 281 7.25 4.57 -1.08
CA THR A 281 6.01 5.30 -1.28
C THR A 281 5.20 4.66 -2.40
N VAL A 282 4.08 4.05 -2.06
CA VAL A 282 3.05 3.66 -3.02
C VAL A 282 1.79 4.42 -2.65
N ILE A 283 1.38 5.34 -3.52
CA ILE A 283 0.18 6.14 -3.30
C ILE A 283 -1.02 5.37 -3.86
N PRO A 284 -2.14 5.26 -3.13
CA PRO A 284 -3.36 4.64 -3.63
C PRO A 284 -3.82 5.20 -4.98
N SER A 285 -4.61 4.44 -5.72
CA SER A 285 -5.02 4.81 -7.10
C SER A 285 -5.83 6.11 -7.19
N ASP A 286 -6.73 6.34 -6.24
CA ASP A 286 -7.60 7.51 -6.17
C ASP A 286 -7.44 8.21 -4.81
N PRO A 287 -6.27 8.83 -4.52
CA PRO A 287 -6.01 9.39 -3.21
C PRO A 287 -6.74 10.72 -3.01
N ILE A 288 -7.16 10.97 -1.78
CA ILE A 288 -7.55 12.29 -1.32
C ILE A 288 -6.35 12.92 -0.63
N ILE A 289 -5.74 13.90 -1.26
CA ILE A 289 -4.56 14.61 -0.75
C ILE A 289 -5.01 15.89 -0.07
N PHE A 290 -4.63 16.07 1.18
CA PHE A 290 -4.91 17.28 1.93
C PHE A 290 -3.61 18.05 2.20
N PRO A 291 -3.22 19.02 1.35
CA PRO A 291 -2.03 19.83 1.56
C PRO A 291 -2.22 20.80 2.74
N GLY A 292 -1.23 20.85 3.62
CA GLY A 292 -1.29 21.78 4.74
C GLY A 292 0.03 21.90 5.52
N SER A 293 0.16 22.96 6.29
CA SER A 293 1.29 23.11 7.22
C SER A 293 1.09 22.33 8.52
N PHE A 294 -0.16 22.06 8.89
CA PHE A 294 -0.57 21.33 10.10
C PHE A 294 0.19 21.76 11.37
N ASN A 295 0.21 23.04 11.62
CA ASN A 295 0.93 23.62 12.77
C ASN A 295 -0.02 24.37 13.71
N PRO A 296 -0.66 23.69 14.68
CA PRO A 296 -0.79 22.24 14.82
C PRO A 296 -1.88 21.62 13.93
N PRO A 297 -1.89 20.29 13.71
CA PRO A 297 -3.08 19.60 13.22
C PRO A 297 -4.17 19.68 14.30
N HIS A 298 -5.44 19.78 13.89
CA HIS A 298 -6.58 19.92 14.80
C HIS A 298 -7.85 19.29 14.19
N ILE A 299 -8.88 19.17 15.01
CA ILE A 299 -10.16 18.54 14.62
C ILE A 299 -10.76 19.12 13.34
N GLY A 300 -10.61 20.42 13.08
CA GLY A 300 -11.10 21.05 11.84
C GLY A 300 -10.48 20.45 10.57
N HIS A 301 -9.20 20.07 10.60
CA HIS A 301 -8.58 19.36 9.49
C HIS A 301 -9.18 17.96 9.30
N ILE A 302 -9.46 17.28 10.40
CA ILE A 302 -10.02 15.92 10.37
C ILE A 302 -11.45 15.93 9.83
N LEU A 303 -12.27 16.85 10.32
CA LEU A 303 -13.65 17.00 9.85
C LEU A 303 -13.72 17.40 8.38
N LEU A 304 -12.81 18.26 7.91
CA LEU A 304 -12.72 18.63 6.50
C LEU A 304 -12.31 17.44 5.63
N ALA A 305 -11.33 16.64 6.08
CA ALA A 305 -10.93 15.43 5.38
C ALA A 305 -12.06 14.42 5.28
N ARG A 306 -12.80 14.19 6.36
CA ARG A 306 -13.98 13.31 6.40
C ARG A 306 -15.11 13.81 5.49
N ALA A 307 -15.39 15.11 5.50
CA ALA A 307 -16.36 15.72 4.60
C ALA A 307 -15.95 15.58 3.11
N ALA A 308 -14.65 15.63 2.83
CA ALA A 308 -14.13 15.38 1.49
C ALA A 308 -14.35 13.91 1.06
N VAL A 309 -14.08 12.93 1.94
CA VAL A 309 -14.40 11.52 1.69
C VAL A 309 -15.88 11.36 1.39
N LYS A 310 -16.77 11.92 2.23
CA LYS A 310 -18.23 11.88 2.04
C LYS A 310 -18.63 12.46 0.68
N THR A 311 -18.08 13.61 0.32
CA THR A 311 -18.38 14.30 -0.93
C THR A 311 -17.94 13.48 -2.15
N MET A 312 -16.74 12.92 -2.11
CA MET A 312 -16.21 12.10 -3.20
C MET A 312 -16.92 10.76 -3.33
N THR A 313 -17.29 10.14 -2.21
CA THR A 313 -18.07 8.90 -2.20
C THR A 313 -19.44 9.13 -2.83
N ARG A 314 -20.15 10.21 -2.46
CA ARG A 314 -21.42 10.60 -3.06
C ARG A 314 -21.28 10.82 -4.58
N LYS A 315 -20.28 11.59 -4.99
CA LYS A 315 -20.02 11.87 -6.41
C LYS A 315 -19.76 10.60 -7.20
N LYS A 316 -18.92 9.70 -6.69
CA LYS A 316 -18.61 8.43 -7.35
C LYS A 316 -19.85 7.53 -7.46
N LYS A 317 -20.68 7.48 -6.39
CA LYS A 317 -21.94 6.74 -6.39
C LYS A 317 -22.91 7.27 -7.46
N GLU A 318 -23.09 8.59 -7.54
CA GLU A 318 -23.90 9.23 -8.57
C GLU A 318 -23.38 8.99 -10.01
N GLU A 319 -22.06 8.99 -10.21
CA GLU A 319 -21.45 8.67 -11.51
C GLU A 319 -21.71 7.22 -11.91
N LEU A 320 -21.59 6.28 -10.98
CA LEU A 320 -21.88 4.87 -11.19
C LEU A 320 -23.37 4.65 -11.53
N GLU A 321 -24.29 5.27 -10.78
CA GLU A 321 -25.72 5.18 -11.03
C GLU A 321 -26.10 5.73 -12.42
N LYS A 322 -25.55 6.88 -12.83
CA LYS A 322 -25.77 7.43 -14.17
C LYS A 322 -25.25 6.51 -15.26
N TYR A 323 -24.10 5.90 -15.06
CA TYR A 323 -23.55 4.96 -16.02
C TYR A 323 -24.47 3.75 -16.23
N PHE A 324 -25.07 3.20 -15.16
CA PHE A 324 -26.01 2.08 -15.23
C PHE A 324 -27.36 2.46 -15.88
N GLN A 325 -27.87 3.66 -15.62
CA GLN A 325 -29.09 4.14 -16.28
C GLN A 325 -28.93 4.30 -17.80
N TYR A 326 -27.74 4.66 -18.28
CA TYR A 326 -27.45 4.88 -19.71
C TYR A 326 -27.33 3.57 -20.52
N THR A 327 -27.10 2.45 -19.89
CA THR A 327 -26.89 1.16 -20.56
C THR A 327 -28.15 0.38 -20.85
N ASP A 328 -29.35 0.95 -20.59
CA ASP A 328 -30.68 0.47 -20.99
C ASP A 328 -30.93 -1.03 -20.73
N GLY A 329 -30.42 -1.54 -19.60
CA GLY A 329 -30.62 -2.93 -19.17
C GLY A 329 -29.94 -4.00 -20.04
N LYS A 330 -29.19 -3.63 -21.07
CA LYS A 330 -28.34 -4.54 -21.82
C LYS A 330 -26.99 -4.67 -21.11
N VAL A 331 -26.96 -5.59 -20.16
CA VAL A 331 -25.73 -5.97 -19.47
C VAL A 331 -24.79 -6.61 -20.48
N SER A 332 -23.80 -5.86 -20.95
CA SER A 332 -22.66 -6.48 -21.65
C SER A 332 -21.80 -7.20 -20.61
N ASN A 333 -21.05 -8.25 -21.01
CA ASN A 333 -20.14 -8.97 -20.13
C ASN A 333 -19.21 -8.01 -19.35
N ALA A 334 -18.85 -6.86 -19.96
CA ALA A 334 -18.05 -5.83 -19.32
C ALA A 334 -18.73 -5.16 -18.11
N ILE A 335 -20.06 -5.04 -18.11
CA ILE A 335 -20.83 -4.51 -16.98
C ILE A 335 -20.93 -5.55 -15.87
N GLU A 336 -21.15 -6.82 -16.22
CA GLU A 336 -21.18 -7.93 -15.27
C GLU A 336 -19.81 -8.12 -14.59
N ASP A 337 -18.72 -8.00 -15.35
CA ASP A 337 -17.36 -7.99 -14.80
C ASP A 337 -17.13 -6.82 -13.85
N MET A 338 -17.66 -5.63 -14.15
CA MET A 338 -17.57 -4.45 -13.31
C MET A 338 -18.39 -4.58 -12.02
N TRP A 339 -19.60 -5.16 -12.08
CA TRP A 339 -20.43 -5.45 -10.91
C TRP A 339 -19.74 -6.37 -9.90
N ASN A 340 -18.91 -7.27 -10.40
CA ASN A 340 -18.16 -8.22 -9.60
C ASN A 340 -16.84 -7.64 -9.06
N THR A 341 -16.48 -6.38 -9.40
CA THR A 341 -15.29 -5.77 -8.81
C THR A 341 -15.54 -5.43 -7.33
N THR A 342 -14.54 -5.71 -6.51
CA THR A 342 -14.55 -5.37 -5.07
C THR A 342 -14.80 -3.86 -4.86
N GLU A 343 -14.33 -3.05 -5.79
CA GLU A 343 -14.46 -1.60 -5.77
C GLU A 343 -15.92 -1.17 -5.93
N TYR A 344 -16.62 -1.68 -6.96
CA TYR A 344 -18.04 -1.37 -7.15
C TYR A 344 -18.87 -1.80 -5.95
N GLN A 345 -18.67 -3.02 -5.45
CA GLN A 345 -19.39 -3.52 -4.29
C GLN A 345 -19.15 -2.67 -3.04
N SER A 346 -17.94 -2.14 -2.87
CA SER A 346 -17.61 -1.27 -1.74
C SER A 346 -18.38 0.07 -1.77
N PHE A 347 -18.64 0.64 -2.94
CA PHE A 347 -19.46 1.85 -3.07
C PHE A 347 -20.97 1.56 -2.98
N HIS A 348 -21.42 0.49 -3.62
CA HIS A 348 -22.84 0.14 -3.68
C HIS A 348 -23.40 -0.32 -2.32
N SER A 349 -22.58 -0.99 -1.50
CA SER A 349 -22.98 -1.45 -0.16
C SER A 349 -23.05 -0.34 0.89
N LEU A 350 -22.50 0.86 0.62
CA LEU A 350 -22.53 1.97 1.55
C LEU A 350 -23.93 2.60 1.59
N ALA A 351 -24.54 2.61 2.77
CA ALA A 351 -25.74 3.38 3.02
C ALA A 351 -25.46 4.89 2.91
N ASP A 352 -26.47 5.69 2.54
CA ASP A 352 -26.32 7.13 2.38
C ASP A 352 -25.90 7.84 3.68
N ASP A 353 -26.20 7.25 4.84
CA ASP A 353 -25.81 7.74 6.15
C ASP A 353 -24.33 7.50 6.50
N ASN A 354 -23.66 6.62 5.74
CA ASN A 354 -22.27 6.19 6.03
C ASN A 354 -21.29 6.54 4.88
N LEU A 355 -21.59 7.55 4.08
CA LEU A 355 -20.73 7.95 2.94
C LEU A 355 -19.33 8.42 3.36
N GLU A 356 -19.14 8.85 4.59
CA GLU A 356 -17.83 9.19 5.16
C GLU A 356 -16.92 7.97 5.39
N GLU A 357 -17.48 6.75 5.34
CA GLU A 357 -16.73 5.49 5.39
C GLU A 357 -16.31 4.99 4.01
N GLY A 358 -16.42 5.84 2.98
CA GLY A 358 -16.03 5.53 1.62
C GLY A 358 -14.59 5.02 1.51
N PRO A 359 -14.28 4.25 0.46
CA PRO A 359 -13.01 3.53 0.33
C PRO A 359 -11.82 4.41 -0.10
N PHE A 360 -11.87 5.71 0.21
CA PHE A 360 -10.80 6.64 -0.13
C PHE A 360 -9.75 6.71 0.97
N SER A 361 -8.47 6.65 0.56
CA SER A 361 -7.34 6.92 1.44
C SER A 361 -7.08 8.42 1.51
N VAL A 362 -6.98 8.96 2.73
CA VAL A 362 -6.67 10.38 2.96
C VAL A 362 -5.20 10.55 3.33
N LEU A 363 -4.48 11.34 2.56
CA LEU A 363 -3.08 11.68 2.83
C LEU A 363 -2.96 13.15 3.22
N PHE A 364 -2.64 13.41 4.49
CA PHE A 364 -2.31 14.74 4.99
C PHE A 364 -0.90 15.11 4.50
N GLU A 365 -0.81 15.93 3.47
CA GLU A 365 0.44 16.23 2.80
C GLU A 365 1.14 17.44 3.41
N MET A 366 2.40 17.26 3.82
CA MET A 366 3.31 18.32 4.22
C MET A 366 4.43 18.46 3.20
N SER A 367 4.49 19.61 2.54
CA SER A 367 5.64 19.95 1.71
C SER A 367 6.79 20.42 2.61
N LEU A 368 7.90 19.67 2.57
CA LEU A 368 9.10 19.97 3.37
C LEU A 368 9.97 21.06 2.74
N THR A 369 9.75 21.32 1.44
CA THR A 369 10.42 22.39 0.70
C THR A 369 9.41 23.47 0.33
N ASN A 370 9.85 24.71 0.28
CA ASN A 370 9.04 25.85 -0.11
C ASN A 370 9.77 26.61 -1.23
N ALA A 371 9.03 27.22 -2.15
CA ALA A 371 9.61 28.01 -3.25
C ALA A 371 10.37 29.25 -2.74
N ASP A 372 9.86 29.87 -1.66
CA ASP A 372 10.31 31.18 -1.19
C ASP A 372 10.96 31.15 0.22
N LYS A 373 11.10 29.94 0.82
CA LYS A 373 11.61 29.79 2.19
C LYS A 373 12.57 28.59 2.25
N PRO A 374 13.50 28.57 3.21
CA PRO A 374 14.33 27.38 3.42
C PRO A 374 13.45 26.15 3.72
N PRO A 375 13.98 24.94 3.50
CA PRO A 375 13.30 23.69 3.87
C PRO A 375 12.90 23.71 5.34
N MET A 376 11.84 22.98 5.66
CA MET A 376 11.37 22.81 7.03
C MET A 376 12.42 22.07 7.86
N GLU A 377 12.63 22.50 9.10
CA GLU A 377 13.55 21.81 10.02
C GLU A 377 13.00 20.41 10.34
N VAL A 378 13.87 19.41 10.31
CA VAL A 378 13.52 18.01 10.55
C VAL A 378 12.83 17.79 11.90
N ALA A 379 13.30 18.50 12.96
CA ALA A 379 12.70 18.44 14.28
C ALA A 379 11.26 18.98 14.30
N ASP A 380 10.97 20.01 13.52
CA ASP A 380 9.61 20.58 13.39
C ASP A 380 8.69 19.61 12.63
N VAL A 381 9.18 18.96 11.58
CA VAL A 381 8.45 17.88 10.87
C VAL A 381 8.08 16.78 11.84
N SER A 382 9.05 16.27 12.61
CA SER A 382 8.82 15.20 13.59
C SER A 382 7.74 15.58 14.59
N THR A 383 7.81 16.79 15.14
CA THR A 383 6.83 17.31 16.10
C THR A 383 5.41 17.37 15.50
N ARG A 384 5.26 17.80 14.24
CA ARG A 384 3.95 17.85 13.57
C ARG A 384 3.40 16.46 13.28
N VAL A 385 4.22 15.54 12.82
CA VAL A 385 3.83 14.15 12.58
C VAL A 385 3.41 13.46 13.88
N GLU A 386 4.16 13.64 14.97
CA GLU A 386 3.80 13.11 16.29
C GLU A 386 2.44 13.63 16.77
N ARG A 387 2.13 14.91 16.51
CA ARG A 387 0.82 15.48 16.85
C ARG A 387 -0.33 14.81 16.07
N PHE A 388 -0.12 14.45 14.81
CA PHE A 388 -1.09 13.62 14.09
C PHE A 388 -1.31 12.26 14.75
N GLY A 389 -0.25 11.59 15.21
CA GLY A 389 -0.33 10.33 15.95
C GLY A 389 -1.09 10.42 17.28
N ARG A 390 -1.21 11.63 17.86
CA ARG A 390 -1.96 11.86 19.11
C ARG A 390 -3.44 12.18 18.90
N LEU A 391 -3.85 12.63 17.71
CA LEU A 391 -5.24 12.98 17.43
C LEU A 391 -6.23 11.82 17.70
N PRO A 392 -5.94 10.56 17.34
CA PRO A 392 -6.83 9.44 17.64
C PRO A 392 -6.96 9.10 19.14
N GLN A 393 -6.18 9.72 20.03
CA GLN A 393 -6.26 9.48 21.48
C GLN A 393 -7.36 10.30 22.16
N ASP A 394 -7.76 11.41 21.56
CA ASP A 394 -8.91 12.19 22.00
C ASP A 394 -10.20 11.55 21.50
N GLN A 395 -11.12 11.22 22.42
CA GLN A 395 -12.37 10.51 22.11
C GLN A 395 -13.18 11.18 20.99
N GLN A 396 -13.23 12.50 20.98
CA GLN A 396 -13.97 13.26 19.98
C GLN A 396 -13.29 13.18 18.60
N THR A 397 -11.97 13.20 18.56
CA THR A 397 -11.20 13.14 17.32
C THR A 397 -11.09 11.72 16.80
N ALA A 398 -10.96 10.72 17.67
CA ALA A 398 -10.85 9.31 17.29
C ALA A 398 -12.02 8.83 16.44
N SER A 399 -13.25 9.17 16.83
CA SER A 399 -14.47 8.83 16.10
C SER A 399 -14.63 9.57 14.77
N SER A 400 -13.87 10.63 14.57
CA SER A 400 -13.93 11.50 13.40
C SER A 400 -12.79 11.25 12.40
N MET A 401 -11.78 10.44 12.73
CA MET A 401 -10.68 10.15 11.81
C MET A 401 -11.20 9.43 10.55
N PRO A 402 -10.65 9.73 9.36
CA PRO A 402 -10.91 8.93 8.17
C PRO A 402 -10.55 7.46 8.43
N LYS A 403 -11.27 6.53 7.81
CA LYS A 403 -11.06 5.09 7.99
C LYS A 403 -9.67 4.65 7.55
N ASP A 404 -9.19 5.20 6.44
CA ASP A 404 -7.84 4.99 5.93
C ASP A 404 -7.14 6.33 5.73
N TRP A 405 -6.02 6.54 6.41
CA TRP A 405 -5.29 7.80 6.37
C TRP A 405 -3.80 7.63 6.67
N GLY A 406 -3.02 8.60 6.24
CA GLY A 406 -1.60 8.69 6.54
C GLY A 406 -1.09 10.13 6.43
N VAL A 407 0.16 10.35 6.79
CA VAL A 407 0.88 11.60 6.57
C VAL A 407 1.82 11.43 5.40
N LEU A 408 1.72 12.29 4.40
CA LEU A 408 2.57 12.29 3.22
C LEU A 408 3.57 13.44 3.32
N LEU A 409 4.85 13.10 3.40
CA LEU A 409 5.93 14.08 3.30
C LEU A 409 6.36 14.21 1.83
N THR A 410 6.45 15.42 1.31
CA THR A 410 6.91 15.67 -0.07
C THR A 410 7.96 16.75 -0.13
N SER A 411 8.75 16.75 -1.21
CA SER A 411 9.62 17.85 -1.61
C SER A 411 8.99 18.75 -2.69
N ALA A 412 7.67 18.82 -2.75
CA ALA A 412 6.90 19.48 -3.82
C ALA A 412 6.25 20.77 -3.33
N PRO A 413 6.85 21.96 -3.57
CA PRO A 413 6.33 23.23 -3.05
C PRO A 413 5.07 23.72 -3.78
N LEU A 414 4.93 23.45 -5.07
CA LEU A 414 3.82 23.90 -5.91
C LEU A 414 2.82 22.77 -6.19
N PHE A 415 1.55 23.11 -6.49
CA PHE A 415 0.54 22.10 -6.82
C PHE A 415 0.94 21.24 -8.02
N ILE A 416 1.50 21.85 -9.07
CA ILE A 416 1.96 21.10 -10.25
C ILE A 416 3.11 20.13 -9.89
N ASP A 417 3.99 20.50 -8.97
CA ASP A 417 5.06 19.61 -8.49
C ASP A 417 4.48 18.48 -7.67
N LYS A 418 3.46 18.75 -6.83
CA LYS A 418 2.72 17.70 -6.11
C LYS A 418 2.10 16.70 -7.07
N VAL A 419 1.46 17.17 -8.14
CA VAL A 419 0.88 16.31 -9.18
C VAL A 419 1.94 15.41 -9.81
N ARG A 420 3.11 15.95 -10.16
CA ARG A 420 4.22 15.17 -10.73
C ARG A 420 4.73 14.11 -9.76
N VAL A 421 4.87 14.47 -8.48
CA VAL A 421 5.25 13.52 -7.42
C VAL A 421 4.16 12.46 -7.25
N MET A 422 2.88 12.85 -7.19
CA MET A 422 1.78 11.88 -7.10
C MET A 422 1.81 10.88 -8.26
N ASN A 423 1.88 11.38 -9.50
CA ASN A 423 1.90 10.53 -10.70
C ASN A 423 3.09 9.55 -10.73
N LYS A 424 4.23 9.91 -10.15
CA LYS A 424 5.40 9.03 -10.03
C LYS A 424 5.15 7.83 -9.09
N TYR A 425 4.36 8.04 -8.03
CA TYR A 425 4.15 7.05 -6.95
C TYR A 425 2.74 6.46 -6.91
N LEU A 426 1.83 6.89 -7.79
CA LEU A 426 0.50 6.30 -7.89
C LEU A 426 0.59 4.82 -8.26
N SER A 427 -0.10 4.00 -7.49
CA SER A 427 -0.29 2.59 -7.81
C SER A 427 -0.88 2.45 -9.23
N PRO A 428 -0.35 1.55 -10.07
CA PRO A 428 -1.00 1.20 -11.32
C PRO A 428 -2.34 0.54 -10.97
N SER A 429 -3.43 1.30 -11.04
CA SER A 429 -4.74 0.77 -10.68
C SER A 429 -5.29 -0.15 -11.77
N GLY A 430 -5.82 -1.30 -11.36
CA GLY A 430 -6.78 -2.06 -12.16
C GLY A 430 -8.13 -1.34 -12.30
N ALA A 431 -8.34 -0.22 -11.62
CA ALA A 431 -9.63 0.45 -11.42
C ALA A 431 -9.95 1.55 -12.43
N ALA A 432 -9.15 1.78 -13.43
CA ALA A 432 -9.53 2.66 -14.55
C ALA A 432 -10.64 2.04 -15.44
N VAL A 433 -11.56 1.27 -14.85
CA VAL A 433 -12.63 0.58 -15.61
C VAL A 433 -13.67 1.57 -16.13
N LEU A 434 -13.90 2.69 -15.45
CA LEU A 434 -14.93 3.66 -15.84
C LEU A 434 -14.37 4.95 -16.47
N SER A 435 -13.15 5.33 -16.14
CA SER A 435 -12.48 6.43 -16.83
C SER A 435 -11.03 6.04 -17.06
N ASN A 436 -10.56 6.13 -18.30
CA ASN A 436 -9.14 5.90 -18.64
C ASN A 436 -8.18 6.91 -17.99
N LYS A 437 -8.61 7.67 -16.97
CA LYS A 437 -7.82 8.69 -16.29
C LYS A 437 -7.80 8.43 -14.79
N ARG A 438 -6.60 8.38 -14.23
CA ARG A 438 -6.36 8.43 -12.78
C ARG A 438 -6.87 9.76 -12.25
N GLN A 439 -7.45 9.76 -11.05
CA GLN A 439 -7.92 10.97 -10.40
C GLN A 439 -7.09 11.24 -9.14
N ILE A 440 -6.53 12.44 -9.04
CA ILE A 440 -5.87 12.95 -7.84
C ILE A 440 -6.79 14.01 -7.25
N THR A 441 -7.35 13.76 -6.08
CA THR A 441 -8.25 14.70 -5.43
C THR A 441 -7.50 15.50 -4.37
N PHE A 442 -7.44 16.83 -4.53
CA PHE A 442 -6.90 17.73 -3.50
C PHE A 442 -8.02 18.35 -2.66
N VAL A 443 -7.89 18.24 -1.34
CA VAL A 443 -8.76 18.95 -0.37
C VAL A 443 -8.12 20.29 -0.04
N ILE A 444 -8.83 21.36 -0.32
CA ILE A 444 -8.34 22.73 -0.09
C ILE A 444 -9.40 23.60 0.57
N GLY A 445 -8.99 24.64 1.27
CA GLY A 445 -9.89 25.70 1.71
C GLY A 445 -10.17 26.73 0.60
N THR A 446 -11.22 27.53 0.76
CA THR A 446 -11.58 28.63 -0.14
C THR A 446 -10.43 29.59 -0.42
N ASP A 447 -9.60 29.90 0.57
CA ASP A 447 -8.41 30.77 0.39
C ASP A 447 -7.42 30.22 -0.62
N THR A 448 -7.20 28.91 -0.57
CA THR A 448 -6.29 28.24 -1.50
C THR A 448 -6.90 28.16 -2.89
N MET A 449 -8.20 27.86 -2.97
CA MET A 449 -8.92 27.89 -4.25
C MET A 449 -8.80 29.25 -4.94
N VAL A 450 -9.09 30.36 -4.21
CA VAL A 450 -8.97 31.72 -4.73
C VAL A 450 -7.55 32.00 -5.26
N ARG A 451 -6.51 31.51 -4.59
CA ARG A 451 -5.12 31.67 -5.07
C ARG A 451 -4.87 30.89 -6.37
N ILE A 452 -5.40 29.67 -6.49
CA ILE A 452 -5.24 28.83 -7.70
C ILE A 452 -5.88 29.49 -8.92
N ILE A 453 -7.02 30.16 -8.75
CA ILE A 453 -7.77 30.80 -9.84
C ILE A 453 -7.53 32.31 -9.95
N ASN A 454 -6.51 32.86 -9.30
CA ASN A 454 -6.19 34.28 -9.34
C ASN A 454 -5.06 34.56 -10.33
N PRO A 455 -5.32 35.34 -11.40
CA PRO A 455 -4.33 35.69 -12.43
C PRO A 455 -3.05 36.33 -11.89
N LYS A 456 -3.11 36.94 -10.68
CA LYS A 456 -1.95 37.55 -10.02
C LYS A 456 -0.77 36.60 -9.89
N TYR A 457 -1.03 35.32 -9.70
CA TYR A 457 0.01 34.29 -9.55
C TYR A 457 0.51 33.73 -10.87
N TYR A 458 -0.02 34.22 -11.99
CA TYR A 458 0.28 33.80 -13.36
C TYR A 458 0.69 34.97 -14.24
N GLY A 459 1.41 35.93 -13.66
CA GLY A 459 1.88 37.13 -14.39
C GLY A 459 0.79 38.16 -14.64
N ASN A 460 -0.29 38.19 -13.87
CA ASN A 460 -1.51 38.97 -14.06
C ASN A 460 -2.22 38.67 -15.39
N ASP A 461 -2.07 37.47 -15.91
CA ASP A 461 -2.66 37.03 -17.17
C ASP A 461 -3.69 35.92 -16.92
N ASN A 462 -4.92 36.16 -17.37
CA ASN A 462 -6.04 35.26 -17.20
C ASN A 462 -5.90 33.97 -18.03
N GLU A 463 -5.37 34.08 -19.26
CA GLU A 463 -5.17 32.95 -20.15
C GLU A 463 -4.08 32.02 -19.61
N ASN A 464 -2.98 32.57 -19.09
CA ASN A 464 -1.92 31.82 -18.44
C ASN A 464 -2.45 31.06 -17.20
N MET A 465 -3.31 31.69 -16.41
CA MET A 465 -3.98 31.06 -15.28
C MET A 465 -4.88 29.91 -15.73
N LEU A 466 -5.74 30.13 -16.72
CA LEU A 466 -6.64 29.12 -17.25
C LEU A 466 -5.86 27.93 -17.85
N GLN A 467 -4.78 28.20 -18.57
CA GLN A 467 -3.92 27.16 -19.11
C GLN A 467 -3.28 26.31 -18.01
N ALA A 468 -2.71 26.93 -16.99
CA ALA A 468 -2.08 26.21 -15.87
C ALA A 468 -3.09 25.32 -15.11
N VAL A 469 -4.32 25.82 -14.90
CA VAL A 469 -5.38 25.03 -14.26
C VAL A 469 -5.81 23.85 -15.15
N ARG A 470 -5.95 24.08 -16.47
CA ARG A 470 -6.26 23.01 -17.44
C ARG A 470 -5.16 21.94 -17.51
N GLU A 471 -3.89 22.34 -17.43
CA GLU A 471 -2.77 21.39 -17.36
C GLU A 471 -2.91 20.46 -16.16
N MET A 472 -3.23 20.97 -14.97
CA MET A 472 -3.53 20.14 -13.81
C MET A 472 -4.73 19.20 -14.05
N GLY A 473 -5.80 19.71 -14.70
CA GLY A 473 -6.96 18.88 -15.06
C GLY A 473 -6.63 17.76 -16.04
N ASN A 474 -5.73 18.00 -16.99
CA ASN A 474 -5.25 17.00 -17.94
C ASN A 474 -4.46 15.87 -17.23
N GLU A 475 -3.77 16.21 -16.15
CA GLU A 475 -3.08 15.25 -15.26
C GLU A 475 -4.03 14.51 -14.30
N GLY A 476 -5.34 14.72 -14.39
CA GLY A 476 -6.34 14.05 -13.57
C GLY A 476 -6.64 14.72 -12.22
N VAL A 477 -6.26 15.98 -12.05
CA VAL A 477 -6.51 16.72 -10.79
C VAL A 477 -7.97 17.11 -10.65
N HIS A 478 -8.48 16.91 -9.43
CA HIS A 478 -9.77 17.40 -8.97
C HIS A 478 -9.61 18.08 -7.60
N PHE A 479 -10.33 19.19 -7.38
CA PHE A 479 -10.30 19.91 -6.12
C PHE A 479 -11.61 19.77 -5.37
N VAL A 480 -11.55 19.42 -4.10
CA VAL A 480 -12.67 19.44 -3.15
C VAL A 480 -12.44 20.62 -2.21
N VAL A 481 -13.37 21.55 -2.18
CA VAL A 481 -13.20 22.85 -1.51
C VAL A 481 -14.07 22.91 -0.27
N GLY A 482 -13.43 23.09 0.90
CA GLY A 482 -14.11 23.38 2.16
C GLY A 482 -14.34 24.87 2.35
N GLY A 483 -15.58 25.23 2.69
CA GLY A 483 -15.93 26.59 3.09
C GLY A 483 -15.30 27.00 4.41
N ARG A 484 -15.41 28.27 4.73
CA ARG A 484 -14.96 28.84 6.02
C ARG A 484 -15.96 29.85 6.55
N VAL A 485 -15.92 30.06 7.85
CA VAL A 485 -16.67 31.14 8.50
C VAL A 485 -15.83 32.43 8.49
N GLU A 486 -16.39 33.50 7.99
CA GLU A 486 -15.82 34.85 8.04
C GLU A 486 -16.66 35.76 8.92
N GLN A 487 -15.99 36.61 9.68
CA GLN A 487 -16.62 37.69 10.41
C GLN A 487 -16.80 38.89 9.47
N ILE A 488 -18.04 39.20 9.08
CA ILE A 488 -18.38 40.30 8.19
C ILE A 488 -19.07 41.40 8.99
N LYS A 489 -18.67 42.65 8.79
CA LYS A 489 -19.41 43.77 9.39
C LYS A 489 -20.80 43.86 8.77
N GLY A 490 -21.83 43.77 9.61
CA GLY A 490 -23.21 43.99 9.17
C GLY A 490 -23.39 45.41 8.64
N SER A 491 -24.29 45.59 7.68
CA SER A 491 -24.50 46.84 6.95
C SER A 491 -25.00 48.00 7.83
N ASP A 492 -25.51 47.75 9.01
CA ASP A 492 -26.14 48.76 9.90
C ASP A 492 -25.71 48.70 11.38
N SER A 493 -24.70 47.94 11.74
CA SER A 493 -24.28 47.82 13.15
C SER A 493 -22.77 47.52 13.27
N GLU A 494 -22.17 47.94 14.42
CA GLU A 494 -20.80 47.51 14.80
C GLU A 494 -20.74 46.01 15.15
N ILE A 495 -21.81 45.26 14.91
CA ILE A 495 -21.91 43.84 15.21
C ILE A 495 -21.29 43.04 14.05
N MET A 496 -20.31 42.22 14.38
CA MET A 496 -19.70 41.28 13.44
C MET A 496 -20.63 40.06 13.31
N GLU A 497 -21.08 39.77 12.10
CA GLU A 497 -21.86 38.57 11.80
C GLU A 497 -20.97 37.50 11.22
N ALA A 498 -21.12 36.26 11.73
CA ALA A 498 -20.41 35.11 11.20
C ALA A 498 -21.13 34.56 9.94
N LYS A 499 -20.53 34.71 8.78
CA LYS A 499 -21.06 34.20 7.51
C LYS A 499 -20.20 33.05 6.99
N PHE A 500 -20.84 31.97 6.59
CA PHE A 500 -20.15 30.86 5.94
C PHE A 500 -19.93 31.16 4.45
N ILE A 501 -18.68 31.08 4.00
CA ILE A 501 -18.28 31.38 2.63
C ILE A 501 -17.92 30.05 1.95
N THR A 502 -18.69 29.66 0.95
CA THR A 502 -18.49 28.43 0.16
C THR A 502 -17.44 28.61 -0.94
N GLY A 503 -17.30 29.82 -1.47
CA GLY A 503 -16.44 30.11 -2.63
C GLY A 503 -17.10 29.83 -3.98
N GLU A 504 -18.39 29.50 -4.04
CA GLU A 504 -19.10 29.27 -5.31
C GLU A 504 -19.08 30.49 -6.22
N SER A 505 -19.27 31.69 -5.64
CA SER A 505 -19.24 32.97 -6.37
C SER A 505 -17.94 33.19 -7.16
N GLU A 506 -16.82 32.70 -6.62
CA GLU A 506 -15.50 32.84 -7.25
C GLU A 506 -15.36 31.96 -8.50
N LEU A 507 -16.16 30.90 -8.60
CA LEU A 507 -16.14 29.97 -9.73
C LEU A 507 -17.09 30.38 -10.86
N GLU A 508 -18.08 31.26 -10.62
CA GLU A 508 -19.14 31.59 -11.59
C GLU A 508 -18.61 32.16 -12.90
N GLY A 509 -17.53 32.97 -12.83
CA GLY A 509 -16.91 33.59 -13.99
C GLY A 509 -15.98 32.70 -14.82
N LEU A 510 -15.70 31.46 -14.36
CA LEU A 510 -14.74 30.56 -15.00
C LEU A 510 -15.37 29.72 -16.13
N PRO A 511 -14.61 29.34 -17.16
CA PRO A 511 -15.03 28.38 -18.16
C PRO A 511 -15.48 27.05 -17.52
N LYS A 512 -16.48 26.39 -18.13
CA LYS A 512 -17.10 25.17 -17.60
C LYS A 512 -16.11 24.03 -17.33
N ASP A 513 -15.13 23.86 -18.20
CA ASP A 513 -14.07 22.84 -18.07
C ASP A 513 -13.22 23.07 -16.82
N VAL A 514 -12.84 24.31 -16.53
CA VAL A 514 -12.10 24.69 -15.32
C VAL A 514 -12.99 24.55 -14.08
N ARG A 515 -14.23 25.07 -14.14
CA ARG A 515 -15.18 24.99 -13.02
C ARG A 515 -15.49 23.56 -12.61
N ASN A 516 -15.59 22.64 -13.56
CA ASN A 516 -15.85 21.22 -13.28
C ASN A 516 -14.71 20.52 -12.52
N MET A 517 -13.52 21.12 -12.43
CA MET A 517 -12.42 20.62 -11.61
C MET A 517 -12.63 20.85 -10.11
N PHE A 518 -13.61 21.67 -9.73
CA PHE A 518 -13.88 22.03 -8.33
C PHE A 518 -15.23 21.46 -7.89
N THR A 519 -15.24 20.82 -6.73
CA THR A 519 -16.47 20.40 -6.03
C THR A 519 -16.49 21.08 -4.67
N ILE A 520 -17.52 21.86 -4.41
CA ILE A 520 -17.70 22.54 -3.13
C ILE A 520 -18.34 21.58 -2.14
N ILE A 521 -17.77 21.48 -0.93
CA ILE A 521 -18.37 20.75 0.19
C ILE A 521 -19.57 21.55 0.68
N ARG A 522 -20.71 20.89 0.87
CA ARG A 522 -21.93 21.52 1.38
C ARG A 522 -21.73 22.00 2.82
N GLU A 523 -22.36 23.13 3.18
CA GLU A 523 -22.29 23.65 4.56
C GLU A 523 -22.79 22.64 5.61
N GLU A 524 -23.80 21.85 5.26
CA GLU A 524 -24.35 20.77 6.10
C GLU A 524 -23.37 19.62 6.36
N ASP A 525 -22.42 19.38 5.45
CA ASP A 525 -21.41 18.34 5.57
C ASP A 525 -20.14 18.84 6.30
N PHE A 526 -19.89 20.15 6.25
CA PHE A 526 -18.72 20.75 6.93
C PHE A 526 -18.95 22.21 7.31
N ARG A 527 -18.98 22.46 8.60
CA ARG A 527 -18.93 23.82 9.18
C ARG A 527 -18.13 23.80 10.46
N VAL A 528 -16.97 24.43 10.46
CA VAL A 528 -16.06 24.48 11.61
C VAL A 528 -15.52 25.89 11.81
N ASP A 529 -15.65 26.41 13.02
CA ASP A 529 -15.28 27.77 13.41
C ASP A 529 -13.89 27.83 14.09
N ILE A 530 -13.00 26.85 13.80
CA ILE A 530 -11.68 26.75 14.43
C ILE A 530 -10.59 26.99 13.40
N SER A 531 -9.62 27.89 13.72
CA SER A 531 -8.45 28.11 12.88
C SER A 531 -7.14 27.72 13.58
N SER A 532 -6.14 27.25 12.79
CA SER A 532 -4.80 26.98 13.34
C SER A 532 -4.13 28.23 13.93
N SER A 533 -4.51 29.43 13.51
CA SER A 533 -3.99 30.69 14.03
C SER A 533 -4.49 30.98 15.43
N GLU A 534 -5.78 30.74 15.69
CA GLU A 534 -6.36 30.88 17.04
C GLU A 534 -5.78 29.87 18.03
N LEU A 535 -5.57 28.62 17.58
CA LEU A 535 -4.96 27.62 18.43
C LEU A 535 -3.51 27.96 18.79
N ARG A 536 -2.72 28.50 17.83
CA ARG A 536 -1.36 28.98 18.13
C ARG A 536 -1.38 30.13 19.14
N GLY A 537 -2.32 31.07 19.02
CA GLY A 537 -2.50 32.16 20.01
C GLY A 537 -2.75 31.61 21.41
N LYS A 538 -3.58 30.60 21.56
CA LYS A 538 -3.88 29.97 22.87
C LYS A 538 -2.75 29.10 23.42
N MET A 539 -1.87 28.55 22.56
CA MET A 539 -0.71 27.75 23.01
C MET A 539 0.49 28.61 23.44
N ASN A 540 0.55 29.87 23.00
CA ASN A 540 1.63 30.82 23.34
C ASN A 540 1.22 31.79 24.48
N ALA A 541 -0.01 31.78 24.96
CA ALA A 541 -0.53 32.47 26.10
C ALA A 541 -0.54 31.57 27.34
#